data_90bfbaf32c49eec8472732d9c15567b7
#
_entry.id   90bfbaf32c49eec8472732d9c15567b7
#
_cell.length_a   1.000
_cell.length_b   1.000
_cell.length_c   1.000
_cell.angle_alpha   90.00
_cell.angle_beta   90.00
_cell.angle_gamma   90.00
#
_symmetry.space_group_name_H-M   'P 1'
#
loop_
_entity.id
_entity.type
_entity.pdbx_description
1 polymer ?
#
loop_
_entity_poly.entity_id
_entity_poly.type
_entity_poly.pdbx_seq_one_letter_code
_entity_poly.pdbx_strand_id
1 'polypeptide(L)'
;MPTRRGLVLGAGALAAMPPWRRARAAEGAERHGLSSFGELKYGPDFAHFDYVNPMAPRGGRFSAQLAATTGNQSLNTFNTLNIYVLRGDGAAGMNLTFDSLMVRALDEPDALYGLVARAVTVSPDGLTYTFALRPQARFHDGSPLTARD
;
A
#
# COMPACT_ATOMS: atom_id res chain seq x y z
N MET A 1 -63.29 -41.76 -16.27
CA MET A 1 -63.28 -40.37 -16.75
C MET A 1 -61.98 -39.72 -16.28
N PRO A 2 -61.08 -39.37 -17.18
CA PRO A 2 -59.74 -38.92 -16.77
C PRO A 2 -59.71 -37.41 -16.67
N THR A 3 -59.17 -36.92 -15.55
CA THR A 3 -58.87 -35.51 -15.30
C THR A 3 -57.54 -35.16 -15.88
N ARG A 4 -57.51 -34.12 -16.70
CA ARG A 4 -56.31 -33.57 -17.32
C ARG A 4 -55.46 -32.82 -16.29
N ARG A 5 -54.25 -33.28 -16.05
CA ARG A 5 -53.20 -32.53 -15.34
C ARG A 5 -52.67 -31.47 -16.25
N GLY A 6 -52.92 -30.20 -15.94
CA GLY A 6 -52.24 -29.06 -16.54
C GLY A 6 -50.79 -28.98 -16.06
N LEU A 7 -49.88 -29.10 -17.02
CA LEU A 7 -48.43 -28.90 -16.80
C LEU A 7 -48.19 -27.37 -16.81
N VAL A 8 -47.94 -26.80 -15.65
CA VAL A 8 -47.50 -25.38 -15.56
C VAL A 8 -45.98 -25.39 -15.75
N LEU A 9 -45.52 -24.97 -16.91
CA LEU A 9 -44.15 -24.63 -17.18
C LEU A 9 -43.82 -23.32 -16.48
N GLY A 10 -43.22 -23.40 -15.32
CA GLY A 10 -42.61 -22.28 -14.66
C GLY A 10 -41.37 -21.83 -15.42
N ALA A 11 -41.47 -20.72 -16.15
CA ALA A 11 -40.29 -20.03 -16.70
C ALA A 11 -39.45 -19.50 -15.54
N GLY A 12 -38.35 -20.19 -15.24
CA GLY A 12 -37.34 -19.70 -14.32
C GLY A 12 -36.69 -18.43 -14.88
N ALA A 13 -37.02 -17.29 -14.31
CA ALA A 13 -36.27 -16.07 -14.54
C ALA A 13 -34.88 -16.27 -14.01
N LEU A 14 -33.89 -16.48 -14.89
CA LEU A 14 -32.49 -16.26 -14.56
C LEU A 14 -32.35 -14.77 -14.18
N ALA A 15 -32.37 -14.51 -12.88
CA ALA A 15 -31.96 -13.23 -12.36
C ALA A 15 -30.50 -13.02 -12.79
N ALA A 16 -30.27 -12.21 -13.82
CA ALA A 16 -28.95 -11.75 -14.18
C ALA A 16 -28.35 -11.10 -12.94
N MET A 17 -27.34 -11.75 -12.35
CA MET A 17 -26.53 -11.13 -11.30
C MET A 17 -26.02 -9.81 -11.84
N PRO A 18 -26.26 -8.69 -11.12
CA PRO A 18 -25.73 -7.42 -11.58
C PRO A 18 -24.21 -7.54 -11.67
N PRO A 19 -23.58 -7.00 -12.72
CA PRO A 19 -22.14 -6.93 -12.80
C PRO A 19 -21.67 -6.29 -11.51
N TRP A 20 -20.72 -6.91 -10.84
CA TRP A 20 -20.07 -6.45 -9.62
C TRP A 20 -20.03 -4.93 -9.64
N ARG A 21 -20.86 -4.30 -8.84
CA ARG A 21 -20.70 -2.88 -8.59
C ARG A 21 -19.29 -2.76 -8.06
N ARG A 22 -18.37 -2.27 -8.89
CA ARG A 22 -17.12 -1.74 -8.40
C ARG A 22 -17.57 -0.78 -7.31
N ALA A 23 -17.26 -1.10 -6.06
CA ALA A 23 -17.52 -0.20 -4.97
C ALA A 23 -16.80 1.09 -5.36
N ARG A 24 -17.56 2.05 -5.85
CA ARG A 24 -17.08 3.40 -6.02
C ARG A 24 -16.80 3.82 -4.59
N ALA A 25 -15.54 3.83 -4.20
CA ALA A 25 -15.13 4.44 -2.94
C ALA A 25 -15.82 5.80 -2.95
N ALA A 26 -16.66 6.05 -1.95
CA ALA A 26 -17.29 7.36 -1.82
C ALA A 26 -16.15 8.36 -1.79
N GLU A 27 -16.20 9.34 -2.69
CA GLU A 27 -15.11 10.27 -2.97
C GLU A 27 -14.78 11.07 -1.71
N GLY A 28 -13.83 10.56 -0.92
CA GLY A 28 -13.07 11.38 0.02
C GLY A 28 -12.11 12.27 -0.78
N ALA A 29 -11.74 13.43 -0.26
CA ALA A 29 -10.75 14.29 -0.90
C ALA A 29 -9.38 13.57 -0.97
N GLU A 30 -8.70 13.63 -2.12
CA GLU A 30 -7.31 13.19 -2.25
C GLU A 30 -6.43 13.99 -1.29
N ARG A 31 -5.59 13.30 -0.54
CA ARG A 31 -4.64 13.89 0.42
C ARG A 31 -3.24 13.41 0.09
N HIS A 32 -2.24 14.29 0.19
CA HIS A 32 -0.83 13.95 0.02
C HIS A 32 -0.23 13.25 1.24
N GLY A 33 -0.95 13.22 2.36
CA GLY A 33 -0.54 12.57 3.60
C GLY A 33 -1.71 12.28 4.52
N LEU A 34 -1.43 11.56 5.58
CA LEU A 34 -2.37 11.20 6.64
C LEU A 34 -1.79 11.56 8.00
N SER A 35 -2.62 12.09 8.89
CA SER A 35 -2.29 12.30 10.30
C SER A 35 -3.53 11.99 11.14
N SER A 36 -3.34 11.31 12.26
CA SER A 36 -4.41 11.08 13.25
C SER A 36 -4.81 12.39 13.93
N PHE A 37 -3.96 13.39 13.94
CA PHE A 37 -4.22 14.71 14.54
C PHE A 37 -4.78 15.72 13.53
N GLY A 38 -4.91 15.33 12.26
CA GLY A 38 -5.57 16.11 11.22
C GLY A 38 -4.69 17.12 10.50
N GLU A 39 -3.67 17.67 11.13
CA GLU A 39 -2.75 18.64 10.54
C GLU A 39 -1.49 17.95 10.03
N LEU A 40 -0.95 18.45 8.92
CA LEU A 40 0.29 17.99 8.30
C LEU A 40 1.25 19.19 8.23
N LYS A 41 2.49 19.01 8.69
CA LYS A 41 3.54 20.03 8.66
C LYS A 41 3.96 20.37 7.23
N TYR A 42 4.09 19.35 6.38
CA TYR A 42 4.58 19.51 5.01
C TYR A 42 3.42 19.62 4.03
N GLY A 43 3.52 20.59 3.12
CA GLY A 43 2.56 20.77 2.02
C GLY A 43 2.69 19.70 0.93
N PRO A 44 1.76 19.65 -0.03
CA PRO A 44 1.72 18.59 -1.06
C PRO A 44 2.95 18.57 -1.98
N ASP A 45 3.64 19.70 -2.13
CA ASP A 45 4.78 19.86 -3.05
C ASP A 45 6.12 19.92 -2.32
N PHE A 46 6.19 19.47 -1.05
CA PHE A 46 7.45 19.50 -0.32
C PHE A 46 8.50 18.60 -1.00
N ALA A 47 9.74 19.09 -1.08
CA ALA A 47 10.82 18.41 -1.77
C ALA A 47 11.55 17.38 -0.88
N HIS A 48 11.65 17.64 0.41
CA HIS A 48 12.28 16.78 1.41
C HIS A 48 11.81 17.18 2.81
N PHE A 49 11.96 16.28 3.76
CA PHE A 49 11.75 16.59 5.17
C PHE A 49 12.83 17.53 5.71
N ASP A 50 12.51 18.36 6.69
CA ASP A 50 13.43 19.37 7.24
C ASP A 50 14.70 18.76 7.86
N TYR A 51 14.61 17.53 8.34
CA TYR A 51 15.76 16.81 8.90
C TYR A 51 16.66 16.15 7.83
N VAL A 52 16.32 16.26 6.55
CA VAL A 52 17.12 15.71 5.43
C VAL A 52 17.98 16.82 4.83
N ASN A 53 19.27 16.58 4.71
CA ASN A 53 20.17 17.43 3.95
C ASN A 53 20.28 16.94 2.49
N PRO A 54 19.63 17.60 1.52
CA PRO A 54 19.67 17.18 0.12
C PRO A 54 21.05 17.34 -0.52
N MET A 55 21.94 18.16 0.09
CA MET A 55 23.32 18.38 -0.38
C MET A 55 24.32 17.41 0.25
N ALA A 56 23.87 16.47 1.08
CA ALA A 56 24.75 15.49 1.67
C ALA A 56 25.41 14.63 0.57
N PRO A 57 26.73 14.36 0.66
CA PRO A 57 27.42 13.52 -0.31
C PRO A 57 26.83 12.10 -0.28
N ARG A 58 26.65 11.53 -1.46
CA ARG A 58 26.17 10.13 -1.59
C ARG A 58 27.32 9.18 -1.41
N GLY A 59 27.06 8.05 -0.74
CA GLY A 59 28.06 7.00 -0.51
C GLY A 59 28.70 7.09 0.87
N GLY A 60 29.84 6.41 1.03
CA GLY A 60 30.53 6.29 2.31
C GLY A 60 30.27 4.94 2.98
N ARG A 61 30.63 4.85 4.27
CA ARG A 61 30.45 3.65 5.08
C ARG A 61 29.49 3.93 6.21
N PHE A 62 28.44 3.14 6.30
CA PHE A 62 27.48 3.19 7.38
C PHE A 62 27.55 1.91 8.20
N SER A 63 27.61 2.02 9.52
CA SER A 63 27.54 0.88 10.43
C SER A 63 26.41 1.12 11.42
N ALA A 64 25.51 0.17 11.53
CA ALA A 64 24.38 0.23 12.43
C ALA A 64 24.14 -1.11 13.11
N GLN A 65 23.60 -1.06 14.30
CA GLN A 65 23.06 -2.25 14.95
C GLN A 65 21.71 -2.55 14.32
N LEU A 66 21.57 -3.75 13.79
CA LEU A 66 20.27 -4.23 13.31
C LEU A 66 19.44 -4.75 14.48
N ALA A 67 18.18 -4.37 14.55
CA ALA A 67 17.25 -4.95 15.50
C ALA A 67 16.97 -6.42 15.14
N ALA A 68 16.96 -7.29 16.14
CA ALA A 68 16.81 -8.73 15.96
C ALA A 68 15.42 -9.18 15.47
N THR A 69 14.46 -8.26 15.36
CA THR A 69 13.04 -8.62 15.22
C THR A 69 12.30 -7.66 14.30
N THR A 70 12.58 -7.71 12.99
CA THR A 70 11.68 -7.08 12.03
C THR A 70 11.11 -8.15 11.12
N GLY A 71 9.87 -8.55 11.38
CA GLY A 71 9.21 -9.62 10.64
C GLY A 71 9.93 -10.97 10.79
N ASN A 72 10.21 -11.65 9.69
CA ASN A 72 10.92 -12.94 9.64
C ASN A 72 12.43 -12.78 9.40
N GLN A 73 13.02 -11.64 9.72
CA GLN A 73 14.45 -11.41 9.54
C GLN A 73 15.27 -11.99 10.69
N SER A 74 16.40 -12.61 10.36
CA SER A 74 17.37 -13.13 11.33
C SER A 74 18.69 -12.42 11.21
N LEU A 75 19.35 -12.15 12.37
CA LEU A 75 20.69 -11.58 12.40
C LEU A 75 21.79 -12.64 12.25
N ASN A 76 21.50 -13.88 12.64
CA ASN A 76 22.49 -14.93 12.73
C ASN A 76 22.48 -15.86 11.53
N THR A 77 21.31 -16.08 10.97
CA THR A 77 21.09 -16.99 9.86
C THR A 77 20.06 -16.41 8.89
N PHE A 78 20.20 -16.72 7.63
CA PHE A 78 19.14 -16.48 6.65
C PHE A 78 19.21 -17.55 5.56
N ASN A 79 18.06 -17.87 4.98
CA ASN A 79 17.95 -18.80 3.86
C ASN A 79 17.22 -18.19 2.66
N THR A 80 16.77 -16.93 2.78
CA THR A 80 16.12 -16.20 1.69
C THR A 80 16.41 -14.70 1.76
N LEU A 81 16.47 -14.06 0.61
CA LEU A 81 16.47 -12.60 0.49
C LEU A 81 15.05 -12.01 0.42
N ASN A 82 14.05 -12.84 0.26
CA ASN A 82 12.66 -12.40 0.30
C ASN A 82 12.16 -12.38 1.75
N ILE A 83 12.00 -11.18 2.30
CA ILE A 83 11.51 -10.96 3.69
C ILE A 83 10.00 -11.12 3.86
N TYR A 84 9.26 -11.30 2.78
CA TYR A 84 7.80 -11.45 2.79
C TYR A 84 7.33 -12.91 2.73
N VAL A 85 8.25 -13.86 2.78
CA VAL A 85 7.87 -15.28 2.83
C VAL A 85 7.25 -15.62 4.18
N LEU A 86 6.24 -16.49 4.16
CA LEU A 86 5.58 -16.95 5.40
C LEU A 86 6.43 -17.94 6.20
N ARG A 87 7.38 -18.60 5.56
CA ARG A 87 8.29 -19.57 6.17
C ARG A 87 9.71 -19.34 5.66
N GLY A 88 10.65 -19.31 6.56
CA GLY A 88 12.05 -19.05 6.28
C GLY A 88 12.60 -17.89 7.09
N ASP A 89 13.92 -17.74 7.06
CA ASP A 89 14.65 -16.66 7.72
C ASP A 89 15.10 -15.67 6.66
N GLY A 90 14.48 -14.50 6.63
CA GLY A 90 14.87 -13.40 5.73
C GLY A 90 16.19 -12.78 6.14
N ALA A 91 16.99 -12.36 5.19
CA ALA A 91 18.23 -11.64 5.48
C ALA A 91 17.92 -10.29 6.16
N ALA A 92 18.62 -10.02 7.26
CA ALA A 92 18.47 -8.75 7.99
C ALA A 92 18.86 -7.56 7.11
N GLY A 93 18.13 -6.46 7.21
CA GLY A 93 18.36 -5.24 6.42
C GLY A 93 17.74 -5.23 5.02
N MET A 94 17.15 -6.32 4.56
CA MET A 94 16.49 -6.36 3.25
C MET A 94 15.30 -5.39 3.12
N ASN A 95 14.69 -4.99 4.23
CA ASN A 95 13.66 -3.94 4.24
C ASN A 95 14.16 -2.59 3.69
N LEU A 96 15.46 -2.34 3.69
CA LEU A 96 16.07 -1.13 3.12
C LEU A 96 16.10 -1.13 1.57
N THR A 97 15.77 -2.25 0.95
CA THR A 97 15.73 -2.38 -0.52
C THR A 97 14.34 -2.21 -1.12
N PHE A 98 13.33 -1.99 -0.27
CA PHE A 98 11.95 -1.83 -0.68
C PHE A 98 11.40 -0.47 -0.25
N ASP A 99 10.67 0.17 -1.16
CA ASP A 99 9.89 1.35 -0.84
C ASP A 99 8.47 0.96 -0.39
N SER A 100 7.89 1.80 0.45
CA SER A 100 6.49 1.66 0.89
C SER A 100 5.58 2.65 0.17
N LEU A 101 4.27 2.41 0.23
CA LEU A 101 3.29 3.35 -0.33
C LEU A 101 3.41 4.74 0.28
N MET A 102 3.65 4.79 1.60
CA MET A 102 3.81 6.03 2.36
C MET A 102 4.99 5.93 3.32
N VAL A 103 5.57 7.05 3.67
CA VAL A 103 6.70 7.18 4.61
C VAL A 103 6.30 8.01 5.81
N ARG A 104 6.75 7.59 7.00
CA ARG A 104 6.52 8.32 8.24
C ARG A 104 7.48 9.50 8.36
N ALA A 105 6.95 10.68 8.71
CA ALA A 105 7.77 11.80 9.15
C ALA A 105 8.33 11.51 10.55
N LEU A 106 9.63 11.79 10.75
CA LEU A 106 10.29 11.57 12.05
C LEU A 106 10.15 12.76 13.00
N ASP A 107 9.76 13.88 12.48
CA ASP A 107 9.59 15.16 13.19
C ASP A 107 8.12 15.52 13.43
N GLU A 108 7.23 14.59 13.18
CA GLU A 108 5.81 14.67 13.51
C GLU A 108 5.37 13.42 14.30
N PRO A 109 4.49 13.57 15.30
CA PRO A 109 4.12 12.44 16.16
C PRO A 109 3.43 11.31 15.41
N ASP A 110 2.63 11.60 14.40
CA ASP A 110 1.86 10.60 13.66
C ASP A 110 1.48 11.11 12.25
N ALA A 111 2.46 11.33 11.41
CA ALA A 111 2.22 11.75 10.03
C ALA A 111 2.86 10.80 9.03
N LEU A 112 2.11 10.45 8.00
CA LEU A 112 2.52 9.62 6.87
C LEU A 112 2.38 10.45 5.59
N TYR A 113 3.40 10.46 4.77
CA TYR A 113 3.42 11.15 3.48
C TYR A 113 3.58 10.18 2.33
N GLY A 114 3.00 10.50 1.20
CA GLY A 114 3.08 9.64 0.02
C GLY A 114 4.52 9.48 -0.48
N LEU A 115 4.96 8.21 -0.64
CA LEU A 115 6.25 7.83 -1.23
C LEU A 115 6.01 7.22 -2.61
N VAL A 116 5.72 5.92 -2.71
CA VAL A 116 5.30 5.29 -3.97
C VAL A 116 3.91 5.76 -4.39
N ALA A 117 3.02 5.96 -3.42
CA ALA A 117 1.76 6.65 -3.66
C ALA A 117 1.99 8.17 -3.71
N ARG A 118 1.37 8.85 -4.67
CA ARG A 118 1.34 10.32 -4.71
C ARG A 118 0.24 10.90 -3.80
N ALA A 119 -0.82 10.12 -3.60
CA ALA A 119 -1.97 10.54 -2.81
C ALA A 119 -2.73 9.35 -2.24
N VAL A 120 -3.50 9.60 -1.22
CA VAL A 120 -4.41 8.67 -0.58
C VAL A 120 -5.79 9.31 -0.42
N THR A 121 -6.82 8.52 -0.63
CA THR A 121 -8.22 8.88 -0.38
C THR A 121 -8.76 7.93 0.67
N VAL A 122 -9.41 8.48 1.68
CA VAL A 122 -10.08 7.70 2.73
C VAL A 122 -11.58 7.87 2.56
N SER A 123 -12.31 6.75 2.55
CA SER A 123 -13.78 6.79 2.48
C SER A 123 -14.37 7.46 3.73
N PRO A 124 -15.58 8.06 3.66
CA PRO A 124 -16.19 8.73 4.79
C PRO A 124 -16.44 7.86 6.02
N ASP A 125 -16.58 6.54 5.82
CA ASP A 125 -16.71 5.55 6.89
C ASP A 125 -15.36 5.09 7.48
N GLY A 126 -14.23 5.57 6.92
CA GLY A 126 -12.88 5.22 7.34
C GLY A 126 -12.44 3.78 7.03
N LEU A 127 -13.26 3.02 6.30
CA LEU A 127 -13.01 1.60 6.07
C LEU A 127 -12.27 1.29 4.76
N THR A 128 -12.21 2.25 3.84
CA THR A 128 -11.56 2.08 2.55
C THR A 128 -10.49 3.14 2.34
N TYR A 129 -9.27 2.66 2.02
CA TYR A 129 -8.13 3.50 1.65
C TYR A 129 -7.76 3.23 0.20
N THR A 130 -7.78 4.26 -0.62
CA THR A 130 -7.42 4.19 -2.02
C THR A 130 -6.12 4.96 -2.25
N PHE A 131 -5.09 4.28 -2.75
CA PHE A 131 -3.78 4.89 -3.03
C PHE A 131 -3.63 5.14 -4.52
N ALA A 132 -3.31 6.36 -4.90
CA ALA A 132 -2.96 6.72 -6.27
C ALA A 132 -1.43 6.62 -6.43
N LEU A 133 -0.96 5.64 -7.18
CA LEU A 133 0.48 5.42 -7.39
C LEU A 133 1.09 6.54 -8.25
N ARG A 134 2.37 6.82 -8.04
CA ARG A 134 3.14 7.72 -8.91
C ARG A 134 3.37 7.05 -10.26
N PRO A 135 3.05 7.69 -11.38
CA PRO A 135 3.27 7.10 -12.71
C PRO A 135 4.75 6.81 -13.01
N GLN A 136 5.65 7.48 -12.28
CA GLN A 136 7.10 7.33 -12.42
C GLN A 136 7.67 6.16 -11.63
N ALA A 137 6.88 5.56 -10.72
CA ALA A 137 7.33 4.45 -9.89
C ALA A 137 7.76 3.26 -10.77
N ARG A 138 8.98 2.75 -10.54
CA ARG A 138 9.62 1.70 -11.30
C ARG A 138 10.33 0.73 -10.37
N PHE A 139 10.40 -0.52 -10.79
CA PHE A 139 11.34 -1.49 -10.21
C PHE A 139 12.78 -1.21 -10.68
N HIS A 140 13.75 -1.89 -10.07
CA HIS A 140 15.18 -1.72 -10.39
C HIS A 140 15.52 -2.11 -11.85
N ASP A 141 14.75 -3.00 -12.44
CA ASP A 141 14.87 -3.39 -13.85
C ASP A 141 14.20 -2.41 -14.82
N GLY A 142 13.60 -1.33 -14.30
CA GLY A 142 12.91 -0.31 -15.07
C GLY A 142 11.47 -0.64 -15.42
N SER A 143 10.95 -1.80 -15.05
CA SER A 143 9.54 -2.15 -15.25
C SER A 143 8.62 -1.23 -14.43
N PRO A 144 7.43 -0.86 -14.94
CA PRO A 144 6.51 -0.01 -14.21
C PRO A 144 5.93 -0.75 -13.00
N LEU A 145 5.81 -0.04 -11.88
CA LEU A 145 5.13 -0.55 -10.71
C LEU A 145 3.62 -0.27 -10.83
N THR A 146 2.81 -1.29 -10.62
CA THR A 146 1.35 -1.23 -10.76
C THR A 146 0.63 -1.75 -9.51
N ALA A 147 -0.69 -1.55 -9.44
CA ALA A 147 -1.50 -2.09 -8.33
C ALA A 147 -1.69 -3.62 -8.38
N ARG A 148 -1.07 -4.32 -9.34
CA ARG A 148 -1.09 -5.78 -9.46
C ARG A 148 0.14 -6.44 -8.84
N ASP A 149 1.17 -5.66 -8.60
CA ASP A 149 2.42 -6.07 -8.00
C ASP A 149 2.32 -6.05 -6.47
#